data_e280012dcedde5d0e560679a52d290db
#
_entry.id   e280012dcedde5d0e560679a52d290db
#
_cell.length_a   1.000
_cell.length_b   1.000
_cell.length_c   1.000
_cell.angle_alpha   90.00
_cell.angle_beta   90.00
_cell.angle_gamma   90.00
#
_symmetry.space_group_name_H-M   'P 1'
#
loop_
_entity.id
_entity.type
_entity.pdbx_description
1 polymer ?
#
loop_
_entity_poly.entity_id
_entity_poly.type
_entity_poly.pdbx_seq_one_letter_code
_entity_poly.pdbx_strand_id
1 'polypeptide(L)'
;MLLPPFPPVSLRSDSILEKESMSQSSSIPDATQDNQEMSLIQHLLELRDRLVKAVLAIIVLFLCLFPFANELFTLIAEPLTSHLPQGSSMMAIGVISPFLTPLKLALIASVFFAMPFLLYQLWAFIAPALYQHEKELAAPMIVASTLLFYSGGAFVFYVVFPLVFKFMAGT
;
A
#
# COMPACT_ATOMS: atom_id res chain seq x y z
N MET A 1 -44.82 -5.15 78.97
CA MET A 1 -44.58 -6.07 77.81
C MET A 1 -44.17 -5.20 76.67
N LEU A 2 -42.84 -4.97 76.53
CA LEU A 2 -42.24 -4.07 75.49
C LEU A 2 -41.80 -4.93 74.30
N LEU A 3 -42.30 -4.61 73.11
CA LEU A 3 -41.78 -5.16 71.87
C LEU A 3 -40.35 -4.60 71.55
N PRO A 4 -39.43 -5.42 71.09
CA PRO A 4 -38.10 -4.92 70.63
C PRO A 4 -38.21 -4.04 69.39
N PRO A 5 -37.39 -3.02 69.26
CA PRO A 5 -37.42 -2.13 68.13
C PRO A 5 -36.93 -2.87 66.84
N PHE A 6 -37.62 -2.64 65.75
CA PHE A 6 -37.23 -3.13 64.45
C PHE A 6 -35.84 -2.59 64.04
N PRO A 7 -34.95 -3.40 63.42
CA PRO A 7 -33.68 -2.91 62.94
C PRO A 7 -33.91 -1.94 61.79
N PRO A 8 -33.05 -0.93 61.60
CA PRO A 8 -33.18 0.07 60.51
C PRO A 8 -33.02 -0.58 59.14
N VAL A 9 -33.92 -0.21 58.25
CA VAL A 9 -34.04 -0.70 56.85
C VAL A 9 -32.83 -0.36 56.02
N SER A 10 -31.88 0.45 56.49
CA SER A 10 -30.72 0.95 55.74
C SER A 10 -29.67 -0.11 55.35
N LEU A 11 -29.54 -1.18 56.15
CA LEU A 11 -28.51 -2.21 55.90
C LEU A 11 -28.86 -3.22 54.80
N ARG A 12 -30.11 -3.24 54.32
CA ARG A 12 -30.54 -4.17 53.27
C ARG A 12 -30.41 -3.58 51.86
N SER A 13 -30.50 -2.27 51.75
CA SER A 13 -30.34 -1.56 50.45
C SER A 13 -28.87 -1.51 50.00
N ASP A 14 -27.94 -1.36 50.95
CA ASP A 14 -26.52 -1.25 50.62
C ASP A 14 -25.94 -2.56 50.09
N SER A 15 -26.38 -3.71 50.66
CA SER A 15 -25.93 -5.03 50.18
C SER A 15 -26.49 -5.42 48.80
N ILE A 16 -27.63 -4.87 48.39
CA ILE A 16 -28.23 -5.11 47.07
C ILE A 16 -27.55 -4.23 46.03
N LEU A 17 -27.27 -2.98 46.35
CA LEU A 17 -26.55 -2.04 45.45
C LEU A 17 -25.11 -2.47 45.25
N GLU A 18 -24.44 -2.98 46.28
CA GLU A 18 -23.08 -3.51 46.21
C GLU A 18 -22.99 -4.79 45.32
N LYS A 19 -24.01 -5.65 45.41
CA LYS A 19 -24.12 -6.86 44.62
C LYS A 19 -24.46 -6.58 43.16
N GLU A 20 -25.26 -5.56 42.86
CA GLU A 20 -25.54 -5.10 41.49
C GLU A 20 -24.32 -4.40 40.87
N SER A 21 -23.58 -3.61 41.62
CA SER A 21 -22.36 -2.96 41.17
C SER A 21 -21.24 -3.97 40.86
N MET A 22 -21.12 -5.03 41.66
CA MET A 22 -20.16 -6.12 41.39
C MET A 22 -20.58 -7.03 40.22
N SER A 23 -21.88 -7.18 39.97
CA SER A 23 -22.39 -7.94 38.81
C SER A 23 -22.24 -7.19 37.49
N GLN A 24 -22.25 -5.86 37.50
CA GLN A 24 -22.03 -5.04 36.30
C GLN A 24 -20.55 -4.87 35.97
N SER A 25 -19.65 -5.05 36.95
CA SER A 25 -18.20 -4.94 36.70
C SER A 25 -17.59 -6.17 36.02
N SER A 26 -18.27 -7.30 35.95
CA SER A 26 -17.73 -8.55 35.38
C SER A 26 -18.16 -8.80 33.93
N SER A 27 -18.97 -7.93 33.31
CA SER A 27 -19.50 -8.12 31.96
C SER A 27 -18.95 -7.12 30.87
N ILE A 28 -18.00 -6.25 31.25
CA ILE A 28 -17.48 -5.21 30.35
C ILE A 28 -16.21 -5.62 29.53
N PRO A 29 -15.45 -6.67 29.84
CA PRO A 29 -14.27 -7.02 29.02
C PRO A 29 -14.59 -7.60 27.64
N ASP A 30 -15.73 -8.25 27.46
CA ASP A 30 -16.00 -9.02 26.24
C ASP A 30 -16.54 -8.16 25.08
N ALA A 31 -17.37 -7.17 25.37
CA ALA A 31 -17.93 -6.29 24.34
C ALA A 31 -16.90 -5.35 23.68
N THR A 32 -15.82 -5.03 24.39
CA THR A 32 -14.75 -4.15 23.86
C THR A 32 -13.79 -4.92 22.96
N GLN A 33 -13.56 -6.19 23.26
CA GLN A 33 -12.72 -7.06 22.44
C GLN A 33 -13.43 -7.45 21.15
N ASP A 34 -14.70 -7.79 21.21
CA ASP A 34 -15.53 -8.15 20.06
C ASP A 34 -15.66 -6.98 19.06
N ASN A 35 -15.79 -5.74 19.55
CA ASN A 35 -15.80 -4.54 18.72
C ASN A 35 -14.43 -4.23 18.07
N GLN A 36 -13.33 -4.55 18.75
CA GLN A 36 -11.99 -4.37 18.20
C GLN A 36 -11.68 -5.43 17.14
N GLU A 37 -12.07 -6.67 17.36
CA GLU A 37 -11.90 -7.75 16.39
C GLU A 37 -12.73 -7.52 15.13
N MET A 38 -13.98 -7.08 15.24
CA MET A 38 -14.82 -6.70 14.10
C MET A 38 -14.22 -5.53 13.32
N SER A 39 -13.65 -4.55 14.00
CA SER A 39 -12.97 -3.42 13.36
C SER A 39 -11.72 -3.85 12.58
N LEU A 40 -10.92 -4.77 13.11
CA LEU A 40 -9.75 -5.34 12.44
C LEU A 40 -10.14 -6.17 11.23
N ILE A 41 -11.18 -7.00 11.35
CA ILE A 41 -11.66 -7.81 10.22
C ILE A 41 -12.19 -6.91 9.09
N GLN A 42 -12.94 -5.87 9.41
CA GLN A 42 -13.41 -4.89 8.41
C GLN A 42 -12.24 -4.20 7.70
N HIS A 43 -11.20 -3.82 8.45
CA HIS A 43 -10.00 -3.20 7.89
C HIS A 43 -9.23 -4.16 6.96
N LEU A 44 -9.14 -5.45 7.32
CA LEU A 44 -8.52 -6.48 6.48
C LEU A 44 -9.33 -6.75 5.20
N LEU A 45 -10.67 -6.72 5.27
CA LEU A 45 -11.52 -6.84 4.09
C LEU A 45 -11.34 -5.63 3.15
N GLU A 46 -11.23 -4.43 3.69
CA GLU A 46 -10.94 -3.22 2.91
C GLU A 46 -9.56 -3.31 2.24
N LEU A 47 -8.54 -3.79 2.95
CA LEU A 47 -7.21 -4.05 2.39
C LEU A 47 -7.26 -5.00 1.20
N ARG A 48 -8.00 -6.12 1.35
CA ARG A 48 -8.19 -7.10 0.28
C ARG A 48 -8.79 -6.45 -0.97
N ASP A 49 -9.88 -5.69 -0.80
CA ASP A 49 -10.58 -5.05 -1.92
C ASP A 49 -9.69 -4.03 -2.64
N ARG A 50 -8.91 -3.27 -1.90
CA ARG A 50 -7.94 -2.32 -2.45
C ARG A 50 -6.79 -3.02 -3.16
N LEU A 51 -6.29 -4.12 -2.60
CA LEU A 51 -5.25 -4.93 -3.22
C LEU A 51 -5.72 -5.54 -4.54
N VAL A 52 -6.94 -6.07 -4.58
CA VAL A 52 -7.54 -6.61 -5.81
C VAL A 52 -7.67 -5.51 -6.88
N LYS A 53 -8.13 -4.31 -6.51
CA LYS A 53 -8.20 -3.17 -7.44
C LYS A 53 -6.81 -2.75 -7.94
N ALA A 54 -5.80 -2.76 -7.07
CA ALA A 54 -4.42 -2.44 -7.44
C ALA A 54 -3.86 -3.46 -8.45
N VAL A 55 -4.02 -4.75 -8.17
CA VAL A 55 -3.59 -5.83 -9.06
C VAL A 55 -4.33 -5.76 -10.39
N LEU A 56 -5.64 -5.54 -10.36
CA LEU A 56 -6.45 -5.40 -11.58
C LEU A 56 -5.97 -4.20 -12.43
N ALA A 57 -5.66 -3.07 -11.82
CA ALA A 57 -5.11 -1.91 -12.53
C ALA A 57 -3.77 -2.23 -13.20
N ILE A 58 -2.88 -2.95 -12.54
CA ILE A 58 -1.60 -3.39 -13.13
C ILE A 58 -1.85 -4.33 -14.32
N ILE A 59 -2.77 -5.29 -14.19
CA ILE A 59 -3.09 -6.22 -15.27
C ILE A 59 -3.67 -5.48 -16.48
N VAL A 60 -4.59 -4.55 -16.27
CA VAL A 60 -5.18 -3.74 -17.35
C VAL A 60 -4.11 -2.91 -18.05
N LEU A 61 -3.23 -2.24 -17.30
CA LEU A 61 -2.12 -1.47 -17.86
C LEU A 61 -1.13 -2.39 -18.59
N PHE A 62 -0.83 -3.55 -18.06
CA PHE A 62 0.03 -4.52 -18.72
C PHE A 62 -0.56 -4.97 -20.06
N LEU A 63 -1.85 -5.29 -20.11
CA LEU A 63 -2.52 -5.66 -21.36
C LEU A 63 -2.54 -4.51 -22.38
N CYS A 64 -2.68 -3.26 -21.92
CA CYS A 64 -2.59 -2.08 -22.77
C CYS A 64 -1.17 -1.85 -23.32
N LEU A 65 -0.14 -2.08 -22.50
CA LEU A 65 1.25 -1.87 -22.88
C LEU A 65 1.84 -3.05 -23.66
N PHE A 66 1.25 -4.23 -23.55
CA PHE A 66 1.74 -5.45 -24.20
C PHE A 66 1.95 -5.30 -25.72
N PRO A 67 1.02 -4.74 -26.52
CA PRO A 67 1.23 -4.53 -27.95
C PRO A 67 2.36 -3.53 -28.26
N PHE A 68 2.66 -2.62 -27.32
CA PHE A 68 3.74 -1.64 -27.46
C PHE A 68 5.06 -2.08 -26.81
N ALA A 69 5.16 -3.33 -26.34
CA ALA A 69 6.32 -3.83 -25.60
C ALA A 69 7.63 -3.70 -26.37
N ASN A 70 7.62 -3.95 -27.70
CA ASN A 70 8.79 -3.81 -28.56
C ASN A 70 9.18 -2.35 -28.76
N GLU A 71 8.21 -1.46 -28.96
CA GLU A 71 8.46 -0.02 -29.11
C GLU A 71 9.01 0.56 -27.80
N LEU A 72 8.44 0.15 -26.69
CA LEU A 72 8.90 0.54 -25.37
C LEU A 72 10.34 0.08 -25.10
N PHE A 73 10.66 -1.15 -25.52
CA PHE A 73 12.02 -1.67 -25.43
C PHE A 73 12.99 -0.84 -26.28
N THR A 74 12.64 -0.53 -27.51
CA THR A 74 13.46 0.28 -28.41
C THR A 74 13.70 1.68 -27.85
N LEU A 75 12.64 2.33 -27.34
CA LEU A 75 12.72 3.67 -26.73
C LEU A 75 13.68 3.71 -25.53
N ILE A 76 13.65 2.69 -24.68
CA ILE A 76 14.52 2.61 -23.50
C ILE A 76 15.93 2.16 -23.87
N ALA A 77 16.07 1.31 -24.91
CA ALA A 77 17.36 0.81 -25.35
C ALA A 77 18.15 1.84 -26.20
N GLU A 78 17.48 2.75 -26.89
CA GLU A 78 18.11 3.73 -27.77
C GLU A 78 19.17 4.60 -27.06
N PRO A 79 18.90 5.26 -25.92
CA PRO A 79 19.94 6.01 -25.20
C PRO A 79 21.03 5.12 -24.61
N LEU A 80 20.74 3.83 -24.37
CA LEU A 80 21.75 2.87 -23.92
C LEU A 80 22.69 2.48 -25.06
N THR A 81 22.13 2.20 -26.23
CA THR A 81 22.93 1.78 -27.41
C THR A 81 23.80 2.91 -27.95
N SER A 82 23.39 4.16 -27.78
CA SER A 82 24.21 5.33 -28.20
C SER A 82 25.53 5.47 -27.41
N HIS A 83 25.65 4.85 -26.25
CA HIS A 83 26.83 4.86 -25.41
C HIS A 83 27.70 3.59 -25.57
N LEU A 84 27.30 2.64 -26.43
CA LEU A 84 28.07 1.45 -26.71
C LEU A 84 29.22 1.78 -27.70
N PRO A 85 30.43 1.19 -27.52
CA PRO A 85 31.52 1.31 -28.47
C PRO A 85 31.12 0.82 -29.88
N GLN A 86 31.66 1.44 -30.92
CA GLN A 86 31.39 1.03 -32.29
C GLN A 86 31.78 -0.44 -32.52
N GLY A 87 30.83 -1.25 -32.95
CA GLY A 87 31.00 -2.69 -33.14
C GLY A 87 30.46 -3.57 -32.04
N SER A 88 29.97 -3.00 -30.95
CA SER A 88 29.25 -3.75 -29.92
C SER A 88 27.77 -3.87 -30.29
N SER A 89 27.23 -5.08 -30.27
CA SER A 89 25.81 -5.35 -30.43
C SER A 89 25.22 -5.92 -29.15
N MET A 90 23.99 -5.57 -28.83
CA MET A 90 23.27 -6.27 -27.79
C MET A 90 23.03 -7.73 -28.19
N MET A 91 23.81 -8.65 -27.63
CA MET A 91 23.61 -10.08 -27.90
C MET A 91 22.51 -10.62 -26.97
N ALA A 92 21.48 -11.17 -27.60
CA ALA A 92 20.49 -11.96 -26.88
C ALA A 92 21.09 -13.34 -26.51
N ILE A 93 21.28 -13.54 -25.21
CA ILE A 93 21.81 -14.80 -24.69
C ILE A 93 20.65 -15.79 -24.58
N GLY A 94 20.41 -16.56 -25.65
CA GLY A 94 19.37 -17.58 -25.74
C GLY A 94 18.20 -17.22 -26.65
N VAL A 95 17.55 -18.25 -27.17
CA VAL A 95 16.44 -18.13 -28.14
C VAL A 95 15.18 -17.50 -27.54
N ILE A 96 15.00 -17.60 -26.23
CA ILE A 96 13.80 -17.13 -25.49
C ILE A 96 13.98 -15.66 -25.04
N SER A 97 15.22 -15.18 -24.88
CA SER A 97 15.51 -13.82 -24.40
C SER A 97 14.85 -12.70 -25.20
N PRO A 98 14.84 -12.71 -26.54
CA PRO A 98 14.20 -11.65 -27.33
C PRO A 98 12.69 -11.53 -27.09
N PHE A 99 12.05 -12.61 -26.69
CA PHE A 99 10.62 -12.61 -26.37
C PHE A 99 10.34 -12.22 -24.91
N LEU A 100 11.12 -12.76 -23.97
CA LEU A 100 10.89 -12.49 -22.54
C LEU A 100 11.33 -11.09 -22.11
N THR A 101 12.32 -10.48 -22.78
CA THR A 101 12.83 -9.16 -22.38
C THR A 101 11.80 -8.06 -22.59
N PRO A 102 11.14 -7.91 -23.76
CA PRO A 102 10.06 -6.96 -23.93
C PRO A 102 8.86 -7.21 -22.99
N LEU A 103 8.54 -8.49 -22.73
CA LEU A 103 7.47 -8.87 -21.83
C LEU A 103 7.75 -8.42 -20.38
N LYS A 104 8.96 -8.69 -19.87
CA LYS A 104 9.39 -8.22 -18.55
C LYS A 104 9.39 -6.70 -18.46
N LEU A 105 9.84 -6.02 -19.52
CA LEU A 105 9.83 -4.57 -19.57
C LEU A 105 8.41 -4.01 -19.55
N ALA A 106 7.48 -4.59 -20.31
CA ALA A 106 6.09 -4.18 -20.31
C ALA A 106 5.45 -4.37 -18.93
N LEU A 107 5.80 -5.45 -18.21
CA LEU A 107 5.33 -5.69 -16.83
C LEU A 107 5.86 -4.60 -15.87
N ILE A 108 7.15 -4.32 -15.91
CA ILE A 108 7.76 -3.28 -15.08
C ILE A 108 7.18 -1.90 -15.40
N ALA A 109 7.02 -1.59 -16.68
CA ALA A 109 6.41 -0.35 -17.12
C ALA A 109 4.95 -0.22 -16.66
N SER A 110 4.16 -1.31 -16.70
CA SER A 110 2.78 -1.29 -16.21
C SER A 110 2.71 -0.95 -14.73
N VAL A 111 3.60 -1.52 -13.90
CA VAL A 111 3.71 -1.17 -12.48
C VAL A 111 4.12 0.29 -12.32
N PHE A 112 5.10 0.75 -13.09
CA PHE A 112 5.58 2.15 -13.04
C PHE A 112 4.46 3.15 -13.37
N PHE A 113 3.66 2.90 -14.40
CA PHE A 113 2.52 3.74 -14.74
C PHE A 113 1.33 3.58 -13.79
N ALA A 114 1.20 2.42 -13.11
CA ALA A 114 0.19 2.21 -12.09
C ALA A 114 0.52 2.92 -10.75
N MET A 115 1.76 3.38 -10.55
CA MET A 115 2.21 3.96 -9.27
C MET A 115 1.33 5.06 -8.71
N PRO A 116 0.87 6.07 -9.46
CA PRO A 116 -0.01 7.10 -8.90
C PRO A 116 -1.32 6.50 -8.38
N PHE A 117 -1.86 5.49 -9.06
CA PHE A 117 -3.06 4.79 -8.61
C PHE A 117 -2.79 3.93 -7.37
N LEU A 118 -1.66 3.23 -7.32
CA LEU A 118 -1.22 2.44 -6.17
C LEU A 118 -1.01 3.32 -4.94
N LEU A 119 -0.34 4.46 -5.10
CA LEU A 119 -0.16 5.43 -4.03
C LEU A 119 -1.50 6.00 -3.55
N TYR A 120 -2.41 6.30 -4.46
CA TYR A 120 -3.77 6.73 -4.09
C TYR A 120 -4.50 5.65 -3.27
N GLN A 121 -4.45 4.38 -3.69
CA GLN A 121 -5.07 3.27 -2.95
C GLN A 121 -4.44 3.08 -1.56
N LEU A 122 -3.11 3.20 -1.47
CA LEU A 122 -2.37 3.12 -0.22
C LEU A 122 -2.79 4.25 0.75
N TRP A 123 -2.81 5.50 0.27
CA TRP A 123 -3.22 6.64 1.07
C TRP A 123 -4.70 6.56 1.47
N ALA A 124 -5.56 6.14 0.57
CA ALA A 124 -6.97 5.93 0.89
C ALA A 124 -7.20 4.81 1.92
N PHE A 125 -6.29 3.85 2.03
CA PHE A 125 -6.30 2.84 3.09
C PHE A 125 -5.84 3.40 4.44
N ILE A 126 -4.84 4.27 4.44
CA ILE A 126 -4.31 4.90 5.65
C ILE A 126 -5.22 6.04 6.17
N ALA A 127 -5.93 6.72 5.27
CA ALA A 127 -6.75 7.88 5.59
C ALA A 127 -7.81 7.66 6.69
N PRO A 128 -8.53 6.52 6.80
CA PRO A 128 -9.45 6.29 7.90
C PRO A 128 -8.77 6.17 9.26
N ALA A 129 -7.48 5.78 9.30
CA ALA A 129 -6.69 5.71 10.52
C ALA A 129 -6.15 7.07 10.98
N LEU A 130 -6.13 8.08 10.09
CA LEU A 130 -5.75 9.44 10.40
C LEU A 130 -6.94 10.24 10.98
N TYR A 131 -6.64 11.16 11.91
CA TYR A 131 -7.63 12.08 12.47
C TYR A 131 -8.31 12.90 11.36
N GLN A 132 -9.58 13.24 11.55
CA GLN A 132 -10.41 13.92 10.53
C GLN A 132 -9.82 15.24 10.04
N HIS A 133 -8.99 15.93 10.85
CA HIS A 133 -8.30 17.18 10.47
C HIS A 133 -7.13 17.00 9.50
N GLU A 134 -6.58 15.79 9.39
CA GLU A 134 -5.40 15.52 8.54
C GLU A 134 -5.75 14.97 7.15
N LYS A 135 -7.04 14.72 6.88
CA LYS A 135 -7.50 14.23 5.56
C LYS A 135 -7.21 15.21 4.42
N GLU A 136 -7.19 16.50 4.71
CA GLU A 136 -6.84 17.54 3.74
C GLU A 136 -5.36 17.49 3.31
N LEU A 137 -4.48 16.96 4.17
CA LEU A 137 -3.07 16.77 3.87
C LEU A 137 -2.80 15.52 3.01
N ALA A 138 -3.75 14.58 2.93
CA ALA A 138 -3.57 13.37 2.14
C ALA A 138 -3.41 13.66 0.64
N ALA A 139 -4.18 14.58 0.09
CA ALA A 139 -4.10 14.96 -1.33
C ALA A 139 -2.72 15.53 -1.72
N PRO A 140 -2.14 16.54 -1.04
CA PRO A 140 -0.81 17.01 -1.35
C PRO A 140 0.28 15.96 -1.11
N MET A 141 0.11 15.05 -0.14
CA MET A 141 1.06 13.97 0.10
C MET A 141 1.07 12.93 -1.03
N ILE A 142 -0.09 12.58 -1.59
CA ILE A 142 -0.19 11.70 -2.76
C ILE A 142 0.53 12.32 -3.96
N VAL A 143 0.28 13.59 -4.23
CA VAL A 143 0.91 14.32 -5.33
C VAL A 143 2.42 14.41 -5.13
N ALA A 144 2.88 14.77 -3.93
CA ALA A 144 4.30 14.85 -3.59
C ALA A 144 5.01 13.48 -3.73
N SER A 145 4.39 12.41 -3.25
CA SER A 145 4.93 11.05 -3.35
C SER A 145 5.02 10.59 -4.81
N THR A 146 4.02 10.88 -5.61
CA THR A 146 4.00 10.56 -7.04
C THR A 146 5.07 11.33 -7.81
N LEU A 147 5.19 12.65 -7.56
CA LEU A 147 6.22 13.48 -8.18
C LEU A 147 7.63 13.03 -7.78
N LEU A 148 7.85 12.71 -6.50
CA LEU A 148 9.12 12.22 -6.00
C LEU A 148 9.48 10.88 -6.64
N PHE A 149 8.51 9.98 -6.80
CA PHE A 149 8.71 8.68 -7.47
C PHE A 149 9.13 8.85 -8.93
N TYR A 150 8.41 9.65 -9.71
CA TYR A 150 8.77 9.89 -11.11
C TYR A 150 10.06 10.68 -11.28
N SER A 151 10.33 11.64 -10.41
CA SER A 151 11.61 12.36 -10.36
C SER A 151 12.78 11.41 -10.09
N GLY A 152 12.63 10.49 -9.14
CA GLY A 152 13.62 9.45 -8.86
C GLY A 152 13.85 8.52 -10.04
N GLY A 153 12.80 8.08 -10.71
CA GLY A 153 12.88 7.27 -11.94
C GLY A 153 13.60 8.00 -13.07
N ALA A 154 13.28 9.25 -13.31
CA ALA A 154 13.95 10.09 -14.30
C ALA A 154 15.44 10.30 -13.96
N PHE A 155 15.76 10.53 -12.70
CA PHE A 155 17.15 10.68 -12.23
C PHE A 155 17.97 9.41 -12.50
N VAL A 156 17.41 8.23 -12.17
CA VAL A 156 18.08 6.95 -12.46
C VAL A 156 18.32 6.79 -13.96
N PHE A 157 17.32 7.08 -14.78
CA PHE A 157 17.40 6.89 -16.22
C PHE A 157 18.39 7.86 -16.91
N TYR A 158 18.37 9.15 -16.54
CA TYR A 158 19.19 10.17 -17.19
C TYR A 158 20.59 10.33 -16.59
N VAL A 159 20.79 9.97 -15.33
CA VAL A 159 22.06 10.19 -14.62
C VAL A 159 22.76 8.87 -14.30
N VAL A 160 22.06 7.94 -13.64
CA VAL A 160 22.69 6.71 -13.13
C VAL A 160 23.05 5.77 -14.28
N PHE A 161 22.15 5.54 -15.24
CA PHE A 161 22.44 4.65 -16.37
C PHE A 161 23.63 5.12 -17.20
N PRO A 162 23.70 6.37 -17.70
CA PRO A 162 24.85 6.84 -18.46
C PRO A 162 26.17 6.77 -17.67
N LEU A 163 26.10 7.05 -16.34
CA LEU A 163 27.27 6.99 -15.48
C LEU A 163 27.81 5.56 -15.35
N VAL A 164 26.91 4.59 -15.12
CA VAL A 164 27.27 3.17 -15.00
C VAL A 164 27.85 2.64 -16.32
N PHE A 165 27.23 2.98 -17.45
CA PHE A 165 27.74 2.56 -18.78
C PHE A 165 29.10 3.17 -19.09
N LYS A 166 29.33 4.45 -18.79
CA LYS A 166 30.64 5.08 -18.93
C LYS A 166 31.70 4.41 -18.07
N PHE A 167 31.35 4.06 -16.84
CA PHE A 167 32.24 3.36 -15.93
C PHE A 167 32.59 1.97 -16.46
N MET A 168 31.61 1.20 -16.92
CA MET A 168 31.83 -0.15 -17.48
C MET A 168 32.59 -0.13 -18.81
N ALA A 169 32.40 0.90 -19.64
CA ALA A 169 33.10 1.05 -20.91
C ALA A 169 34.53 1.58 -20.73
N GLY A 170 34.83 2.22 -19.59
CA GLY A 170 36.17 2.78 -19.29
C GLY A 170 37.10 1.82 -18.53
N THR A 171 36.61 0.61 -18.22
CA THR A 171 37.40 -0.47 -17.61
C THR A 171 37.62 -1.59 -18.62
#